data_f83bed666fad79f376b150f9c4cbc75d
#
_entry.id   f83bed666fad79f376b150f9c4cbc75d
#
_cell.length_a   1.000
_cell.length_b   1.000
_cell.length_c   1.000
_cell.angle_alpha   90.00
_cell.angle_beta   90.00
_cell.angle_gamma   90.00
#
_symmetry.space_group_name_H-M   'P 1'
#
loop_
_entity.id
_entity.type
_entity.pdbx_description
1 polymer ?
#
loop_
_entity_poly.entity_id
_entity_poly.type
_entity_poly.pdbx_seq_one_letter_code
_entity_poly.pdbx_strand_id
1 'polypeptide(L)'
;MTGFFDTDRWNEIWQTISRNRRRSIMTALGVFWGIFMLIVLLGAGTGLGRMFRAQLGGTATNAIFIMSDRTSVPYEGMPTGRSWELDWDDLEALRKLPRIEYISAICWGNQRNMSHQDHKGEFGLMGYSPDMQQIAPQQILMGRYLNEVDELRQRKVCVIGLQVWRDLFPGGEDPTGKTIQIGSSYFTVVGVTKPLGGMMAFSDPERTVVIPTLLVQQMYGLGRTIDMLALTGYADEPTQEVIQECRQSIAARHLIAPDDKKAIYFQDTSEMFGKITGLFRGISLLTWIVGLGTLLAGIVGISNIMLVLVRERTQEIGIRRAIGASPLTILSQILSESFILTFIAGIFGFGAGVGVLSIADSFYARAAQMDQHLPDISWQISFGMGMLALGILVLGSLLAGIIPATRALRIKAVDAIREE
;
A
#
# COMPACT_ATOMS: atom_id res chain seq x y z
N MET A 1 -38.72 -35.48 7.81
CA MET A 1 -37.59 -34.68 7.25
C MET A 1 -38.20 -33.65 6.29
N THR A 2 -38.63 -32.52 6.80
CA THR A 2 -39.21 -31.42 6.00
C THR A 2 -38.05 -30.55 5.55
N GLY A 3 -37.79 -30.51 4.25
CA GLY A 3 -36.63 -29.85 3.63
C GLY A 3 -36.65 -28.35 3.83
N PHE A 4 -35.46 -27.77 3.84
CA PHE A 4 -35.19 -26.31 3.89
C PHE A 4 -35.82 -25.53 2.71
N PHE A 5 -36.36 -26.23 1.71
CA PHE A 5 -36.94 -25.71 0.46
C PHE A 5 -38.47 -25.89 0.35
N ASP A 6 -39.20 -25.81 1.47
CA ASP A 6 -40.64 -25.88 1.45
C ASP A 6 -41.23 -24.54 0.96
N THR A 7 -41.91 -24.53 -0.20
CA THR A 7 -42.49 -23.34 -0.84
C THR A 7 -43.46 -22.60 0.07
N ASP A 8 -44.13 -23.30 0.98
CA ASP A 8 -45.06 -22.72 1.94
C ASP A 8 -44.35 -21.87 2.99
N ARG A 9 -43.14 -22.29 3.43
CA ARG A 9 -42.30 -21.50 4.34
C ARG A 9 -41.81 -20.18 3.68
N TRP A 10 -41.46 -20.22 2.39
CA TRP A 10 -41.05 -19.02 1.68
C TRP A 10 -42.18 -18.00 1.55
N ASN A 11 -43.41 -18.46 1.27
CA ASN A 11 -44.57 -17.61 1.21
C ASN A 11 -44.91 -17.01 2.58
N GLU A 12 -44.78 -17.76 3.67
CA GLU A 12 -44.98 -17.30 5.05
C GLU A 12 -43.96 -16.20 5.45
N ILE A 13 -42.68 -16.39 5.11
CA ILE A 13 -41.63 -15.40 5.35
C ILE A 13 -41.88 -14.12 4.54
N TRP A 14 -42.26 -14.25 3.26
CA TRP A 14 -42.56 -13.14 2.42
C TRP A 14 -43.78 -12.33 2.87
N GLN A 15 -44.83 -12.98 3.30
CA GLN A 15 -46.00 -12.34 3.88
C GLN A 15 -45.64 -11.59 5.16
N THR A 16 -44.81 -12.17 6.00
CA THR A 16 -44.32 -11.55 7.22
C THR A 16 -43.55 -10.26 6.96
N ILE A 17 -42.58 -10.29 6.05
CA ILE A 17 -41.78 -9.14 5.66
C ILE A 17 -42.67 -8.03 5.02
N SER A 18 -43.67 -8.44 4.22
CA SER A 18 -44.55 -7.49 3.51
C SER A 18 -45.61 -6.85 4.41
N ARG A 19 -45.98 -7.47 5.51
CA ARG A 19 -47.00 -6.94 6.47
C ARG A 19 -46.46 -5.77 7.30
N ASN A 20 -45.13 -5.75 7.60
CA ASN A 20 -44.44 -4.71 8.38
C ASN A 20 -43.32 -4.02 7.63
N ARG A 21 -43.58 -3.60 6.37
CA ARG A 21 -42.60 -3.08 5.40
C ARG A 21 -41.64 -2.01 5.96
N ARG A 22 -42.19 -0.97 6.64
CA ARG A 22 -41.36 0.13 7.17
C ARG A 22 -40.29 -0.35 8.14
N ARG A 23 -40.68 -1.28 9.05
CA ARG A 23 -39.77 -1.81 10.07
C ARG A 23 -38.72 -2.74 9.49
N SER A 24 -39.13 -3.64 8.57
CA SER A 24 -38.22 -4.58 7.89
C SER A 24 -37.20 -3.80 7.03
N ILE A 25 -37.62 -2.75 6.34
CA ILE A 25 -36.73 -1.88 5.53
C ILE A 25 -35.73 -1.14 6.41
N MET A 26 -36.15 -0.55 7.54
CA MET A 26 -35.26 0.15 8.47
C MET A 26 -34.16 -0.77 9.01
N THR A 27 -34.53 -2.02 9.31
CA THR A 27 -33.58 -3.02 9.79
C THR A 27 -32.61 -3.47 8.70
N ALA A 28 -33.15 -3.80 7.53
CA ALA A 28 -32.38 -4.18 6.37
C ALA A 28 -31.38 -3.08 5.99
N LEU A 29 -31.81 -1.79 6.11
CA LEU A 29 -30.95 -0.64 5.85
C LEU A 29 -29.78 -0.56 6.83
N GLY A 30 -29.98 -0.87 8.10
CA GLY A 30 -28.89 -0.89 9.10
C GLY A 30 -27.82 -1.93 8.78
N VAL A 31 -28.22 -3.15 8.41
CA VAL A 31 -27.29 -4.22 7.99
C VAL A 31 -26.64 -3.91 6.67
N PHE A 32 -27.42 -3.47 5.70
CA PHE A 32 -26.93 -2.99 4.40
C PHE A 32 -25.81 -1.95 4.58
N TRP A 33 -26.09 -0.91 5.39
CA TRP A 33 -25.13 0.16 5.63
C TRP A 33 -23.87 -0.33 6.36
N GLY A 34 -24.03 -1.21 7.33
CA GLY A 34 -22.89 -1.80 8.06
C GLY A 34 -21.93 -2.56 7.14
N ILE A 35 -22.46 -3.41 6.27
CA ILE A 35 -21.64 -4.17 5.30
C ILE A 35 -21.11 -3.28 4.20
N PHE A 36 -21.94 -2.41 3.65
CA PHE A 36 -21.51 -1.43 2.65
C PHE A 36 -20.30 -0.64 3.13
N MET A 37 -20.38 -0.04 4.32
CA MET A 37 -19.28 0.72 4.91
C MET A 37 -18.05 -0.14 5.20
N LEU A 38 -18.22 -1.35 5.69
CA LEU A 38 -17.12 -2.28 5.93
C LEU A 38 -16.36 -2.57 4.63
N ILE A 39 -17.06 -2.89 3.54
CA ILE A 39 -16.47 -3.19 2.23
C ILE A 39 -15.76 -1.97 1.66
N VAL A 40 -16.39 -0.79 1.70
CA VAL A 40 -15.79 0.45 1.18
C VAL A 40 -14.52 0.82 1.97
N LEU A 41 -14.57 0.77 3.30
CA LEU A 41 -13.42 1.10 4.14
C LEU A 41 -12.27 0.10 3.97
N LEU A 42 -12.56 -1.21 3.88
CA LEU A 42 -11.54 -2.23 3.61
C LEU A 42 -10.91 -2.05 2.23
N GLY A 43 -11.72 -1.78 1.19
CA GLY A 43 -11.23 -1.53 -0.16
C GLY A 43 -10.39 -0.26 -0.23
N ALA A 44 -10.87 0.85 0.34
CA ALA A 44 -10.13 2.11 0.40
C ALA A 44 -8.80 1.95 1.14
N GLY A 45 -8.78 1.29 2.30
CA GLY A 45 -7.57 1.07 3.08
C GLY A 45 -6.54 0.19 2.36
N THR A 46 -6.98 -0.89 1.71
CA THR A 46 -6.09 -1.76 0.93
C THR A 46 -5.61 -1.10 -0.36
N GLY A 47 -6.46 -0.36 -1.05
CA GLY A 47 -6.13 0.40 -2.27
C GLY A 47 -5.07 1.47 -1.97
N LEU A 48 -5.28 2.27 -0.93
CA LEU A 48 -4.32 3.28 -0.49
C LEU A 48 -2.98 2.64 -0.08
N GLY A 49 -3.01 1.50 0.63
CA GLY A 49 -1.81 0.75 0.98
C GLY A 49 -1.04 0.23 -0.24
N ARG A 50 -1.74 -0.21 -1.29
CA ARG A 50 -1.13 -0.61 -2.57
C ARG A 50 -0.52 0.59 -3.30
N MET A 51 -1.22 1.72 -3.33
CA MET A 51 -0.73 2.96 -3.93
C MET A 51 0.61 3.38 -3.30
N PHE A 52 0.68 3.42 -1.98
CA PHE A 52 1.93 3.77 -1.30
C PHE A 52 3.04 2.76 -1.56
N ARG A 53 2.75 1.45 -1.53
CA ARG A 53 3.76 0.43 -1.85
C ARG A 53 4.25 0.52 -3.28
N ALA A 54 3.37 0.80 -4.23
CA ALA A 54 3.75 0.99 -5.62
C ALA A 54 4.61 2.25 -5.80
N GLN A 55 4.31 3.32 -5.07
CA GLN A 55 5.11 4.55 -5.08
C GLN A 55 6.48 4.39 -4.41
N LEU A 56 6.57 3.57 -3.35
CA LEU A 56 7.83 3.23 -2.68
C LEU A 56 8.56 2.08 -3.38
N GLY A 57 7.87 1.33 -4.23
CA GLY A 57 8.41 0.21 -4.98
C GLY A 57 9.58 0.65 -5.87
N GLY A 58 10.59 -0.20 -5.96
CA GLY A 58 11.79 0.05 -6.75
C GLY A 58 13.03 0.39 -5.91
N THR A 59 12.90 0.81 -4.65
CA THR A 59 14.05 0.94 -3.75
C THR A 59 14.07 -0.23 -2.77
N ALA A 60 15.25 -0.78 -2.51
CA ALA A 60 15.40 -1.84 -1.50
C ALA A 60 14.87 -1.36 -0.15
N THR A 61 14.08 -2.20 0.53
CA THR A 61 13.46 -1.84 1.81
C THR A 61 14.47 -1.61 2.94
N ASN A 62 15.70 -2.10 2.77
CA ASN A 62 16.84 -1.94 3.66
C ASN A 62 17.90 -0.97 3.10
N ALA A 63 17.54 -0.14 2.12
CA ALA A 63 18.45 0.86 1.58
C ALA A 63 18.70 1.98 2.59
N ILE A 64 19.96 2.40 2.67
CA ILE A 64 20.45 3.48 3.51
C ILE A 64 21.14 4.48 2.61
N PHE A 65 20.72 5.74 2.70
CA PHE A 65 21.39 6.84 2.00
C PHE A 65 22.15 7.68 3.01
N ILE A 66 23.39 8.00 2.70
CA ILE A 66 24.32 8.74 3.57
C ILE A 66 24.70 10.04 2.89
N MET A 67 24.53 11.14 3.60
CA MET A 67 24.93 12.49 3.16
C MET A 67 25.74 13.17 4.24
N SER A 68 26.68 14.02 3.83
CA SER A 68 27.42 14.89 4.72
C SER A 68 26.58 16.12 5.10
N ASP A 69 26.68 16.55 6.34
CA ASP A 69 26.13 17.81 6.83
C ASP A 69 27.14 18.49 7.77
N ARG A 70 26.86 19.67 8.23
CA ARG A 70 27.78 20.42 9.10
C ARG A 70 27.88 19.79 10.48
N THR A 71 29.10 19.73 11.01
CA THR A 71 29.35 19.25 12.37
C THR A 71 28.60 20.09 13.41
N SER A 72 27.99 19.46 14.39
CA SER A 72 27.28 20.14 15.50
C SER A 72 27.98 20.03 16.84
N VAL A 73 28.98 19.16 16.97
CA VAL A 73 29.74 18.91 18.18
C VAL A 73 31.21 19.17 17.90
N PRO A 74 31.96 19.92 18.78
CA PRO A 74 33.41 20.07 18.62
C PRO A 74 34.09 18.75 18.96
N TYR A 75 35.12 18.38 18.19
CA TYR A 75 35.82 17.10 18.39
C TYR A 75 37.29 17.23 17.99
N GLU A 76 38.21 16.70 18.83
CA GLU A 76 39.66 16.68 18.61
C GLU A 76 40.24 18.00 18.13
N GLY A 77 39.80 19.10 18.70
CA GLY A 77 40.26 20.47 18.38
C GLY A 77 39.59 21.07 17.14
N MET A 78 38.69 20.38 16.48
CA MET A 78 37.91 20.91 15.37
C MET A 78 36.65 21.62 15.85
N PRO A 79 36.32 22.83 15.27
CA PRO A 79 35.15 23.60 15.65
C PRO A 79 33.82 22.98 15.17
N THR A 80 32.73 23.41 15.79
CA THR A 80 31.37 23.19 15.30
C THR A 80 31.10 23.93 13.98
N GLY A 81 30.17 23.45 13.17
CA GLY A 81 29.78 24.12 11.91
C GLY A 81 30.73 23.86 10.75
N ARG A 82 31.72 23.01 10.93
CA ARG A 82 32.65 22.59 9.86
C ARG A 82 31.92 21.83 8.77
N SER A 83 32.14 22.23 7.50
CA SER A 83 31.72 21.42 6.34
C SER A 83 32.76 20.32 6.10
N TRP A 84 32.30 19.17 5.69
CA TRP A 84 33.08 18.05 5.25
C TRP A 84 32.32 17.34 4.13
N GLU A 85 32.98 16.54 3.34
CA GLU A 85 32.40 15.90 2.16
C GLU A 85 32.77 14.42 2.15
N LEU A 86 31.85 13.60 1.65
CA LEU A 86 32.10 12.18 1.38
C LEU A 86 33.07 12.05 0.20
N ASP A 87 33.91 11.04 0.24
CA ASP A 87 34.88 10.75 -0.82
C ASP A 87 34.93 9.25 -1.21
N TRP A 88 35.72 8.93 -2.23
CA TRP A 88 35.92 7.55 -2.66
C TRP A 88 36.59 6.66 -1.61
N ASP A 89 37.38 7.23 -0.71
CA ASP A 89 38.02 6.47 0.35
C ASP A 89 37.01 6.07 1.43
N ASP A 90 35.92 6.87 1.62
CA ASP A 90 34.77 6.49 2.44
C ASP A 90 34.02 5.30 1.82
N LEU A 91 33.74 5.36 0.53
CA LEU A 91 33.09 4.26 -0.19
C LEU A 91 33.93 2.96 -0.07
N GLU A 92 35.23 3.05 -0.28
CA GLU A 92 36.16 1.91 -0.16
C GLU A 92 36.24 1.36 1.27
N ALA A 93 36.19 2.23 2.28
CA ALA A 93 36.18 1.84 3.68
C ALA A 93 34.88 1.12 4.05
N LEU A 94 33.74 1.68 3.62
CA LEU A 94 32.43 1.08 3.86
C LEU A 94 32.24 -0.24 3.12
N ARG A 95 32.72 -0.34 1.87
CA ARG A 95 32.64 -1.60 1.09
C ARG A 95 33.33 -2.78 1.77
N LYS A 96 34.27 -2.54 2.66
CA LYS A 96 34.99 -3.60 3.43
C LYS A 96 34.22 -4.06 4.66
N LEU A 97 33.17 -3.36 5.04
CA LEU A 97 32.35 -3.76 6.20
C LEU A 97 31.56 -5.03 5.87
N PRO A 98 31.58 -6.04 6.75
CA PRO A 98 31.03 -7.37 6.47
C PRO A 98 29.49 -7.38 6.33
N ARG A 99 28.81 -6.36 6.81
CA ARG A 99 27.34 -6.27 6.78
C ARG A 99 26.80 -5.56 5.56
N ILE A 100 27.66 -4.97 4.72
CA ILE A 100 27.26 -4.26 3.50
C ILE A 100 27.25 -5.22 2.32
N GLU A 101 26.12 -5.30 1.61
CA GLU A 101 25.97 -6.13 0.43
C GLU A 101 26.29 -5.36 -0.85
N TYR A 102 25.67 -4.18 -1.03
CA TYR A 102 25.87 -3.29 -2.17
C TYR A 102 26.13 -1.86 -1.71
N ILE A 103 27.00 -1.13 -2.42
CA ILE A 103 27.27 0.27 -2.15
C ILE A 103 27.52 1.02 -3.45
N SER A 104 26.86 2.16 -3.63
CA SER A 104 26.95 3.03 -4.81
C SER A 104 27.27 4.46 -4.42
N ALA A 105 28.17 5.08 -5.18
CA ALA A 105 28.36 6.51 -5.14
C ALA A 105 27.31 7.20 -6.00
N ILE A 106 26.84 8.35 -5.55
CA ILE A 106 25.89 9.21 -6.24
C ILE A 106 26.49 10.61 -6.34
N CYS A 107 26.57 11.15 -7.56
CA CYS A 107 26.95 12.54 -7.81
C CYS A 107 25.86 13.25 -8.60
N TRP A 108 25.51 14.47 -8.16
CA TRP A 108 24.48 15.28 -8.79
C TRP A 108 25.09 16.14 -9.92
N GLY A 109 24.57 15.93 -11.12
CA GLY A 109 24.96 16.69 -12.31
C GLY A 109 24.04 17.86 -12.65
N ASN A 110 23.05 18.15 -11.81
CA ASN A 110 22.02 19.16 -12.03
C ASN A 110 21.20 18.94 -13.31
N GLN A 111 20.29 19.86 -13.63
CA GLN A 111 19.59 19.85 -14.91
C GLN A 111 20.49 20.38 -16.02
N ARG A 112 20.43 19.74 -17.18
CA ARG A 112 21.25 20.10 -18.35
C ARG A 112 20.47 20.06 -19.65
N ASN A 113 20.78 20.97 -20.54
CA ASN A 113 20.35 20.88 -21.92
C ASN A 113 21.05 19.70 -22.61
N MET A 114 20.22 18.78 -23.11
CA MET A 114 20.70 17.61 -23.84
C MET A 114 20.04 17.57 -25.21
N SER A 115 20.75 17.02 -26.19
CA SER A 115 20.21 16.96 -27.54
C SER A 115 20.64 15.71 -28.29
N HIS A 116 19.79 15.30 -29.22
CA HIS A 116 20.06 14.32 -30.24
C HIS A 116 19.57 14.87 -31.57
N GLN A 117 20.48 15.09 -32.51
CA GLN A 117 20.19 15.75 -33.79
C GLN A 117 19.42 17.09 -33.57
N ASP A 118 18.21 17.23 -34.09
CA ASP A 118 17.39 18.42 -33.99
C ASP A 118 16.53 18.51 -32.71
N HIS A 119 16.46 17.39 -31.96
CA HIS A 119 15.64 17.30 -30.73
C HIS A 119 16.46 17.71 -29.52
N LYS A 120 15.87 18.59 -28.67
CA LYS A 120 16.53 19.14 -27.49
C LYS A 120 15.56 19.15 -26.32
N GLY A 121 16.10 18.96 -25.14
CA GLY A 121 15.34 19.07 -23.89
C GLY A 121 16.23 19.34 -22.69
N GLU A 122 15.62 19.75 -21.58
CA GLU A 122 16.30 19.91 -20.31
C GLU A 122 15.97 18.70 -19.42
N PHE A 123 17.00 17.98 -19.00
CA PHE A 123 16.87 16.74 -18.25
C PHE A 123 17.84 16.71 -17.07
N GLY A 124 17.49 15.95 -16.03
CA GLY A 124 18.39 15.68 -14.91
C GLY A 124 19.60 14.86 -15.35
N LEU A 125 20.76 15.19 -14.80
CA LEU A 125 21.99 14.41 -14.98
C LEU A 125 22.41 13.85 -13.62
N MET A 126 22.66 12.55 -13.56
CA MET A 126 23.10 11.87 -12.33
C MET A 126 24.28 10.96 -12.65
N GLY A 127 25.23 10.92 -11.73
CA GLY A 127 26.30 9.93 -11.73
C GLY A 127 25.95 8.81 -10.75
N TYR A 128 25.88 7.58 -11.23
CA TYR A 128 25.66 6.41 -10.38
C TYR A 128 26.73 5.36 -10.62
N SER A 129 27.21 4.75 -9.53
CA SER A 129 27.98 3.51 -9.66
C SER A 129 27.05 2.34 -10.03
N PRO A 130 27.56 1.26 -10.64
CA PRO A 130 26.76 0.15 -11.15
C PRO A 130 25.88 -0.54 -10.13
N ASP A 131 26.31 -0.64 -8.86
CA ASP A 131 25.59 -1.24 -7.75
C ASP A 131 24.25 -0.55 -7.47
N MET A 132 24.03 0.68 -7.99
CA MET A 132 22.76 1.38 -7.83
C MET A 132 21.58 0.59 -8.39
N GLN A 133 21.80 -0.24 -9.43
CA GLN A 133 20.76 -1.11 -9.98
C GLN A 133 20.30 -2.19 -9.00
N GLN A 134 21.12 -2.56 -8.00
CA GLN A 134 20.75 -3.51 -6.94
C GLN A 134 20.04 -2.79 -5.77
N ILE A 135 20.46 -1.56 -5.49
CA ILE A 135 19.90 -0.74 -4.39
C ILE A 135 18.54 -0.16 -4.78
N ALA A 136 18.43 0.38 -6.00
CA ALA A 136 17.22 0.97 -6.56
C ALA A 136 17.01 0.47 -7.99
N PRO A 137 16.52 -0.78 -8.15
CA PRO A 137 16.34 -1.40 -9.43
C PRO A 137 15.39 -0.64 -10.34
N GLN A 138 15.77 -0.51 -11.59
CA GLN A 138 14.96 0.05 -12.65
C GLN A 138 14.66 -1.02 -13.69
N GLN A 139 13.49 -0.97 -14.29
CA GLN A 139 13.13 -1.84 -15.40
C GLN A 139 13.91 -1.40 -16.65
N ILE A 140 14.74 -2.28 -17.18
CA ILE A 140 15.44 -2.04 -18.44
C ILE A 140 14.47 -2.34 -19.58
N LEU A 141 14.15 -1.33 -20.37
CA LEU A 141 13.25 -1.47 -21.53
C LEU A 141 14.02 -1.85 -22.78
N MET A 142 15.22 -1.28 -22.98
CA MET A 142 16.10 -1.53 -24.11
C MET A 142 17.56 -1.51 -23.65
N GLY A 143 18.40 -2.32 -24.27
CA GLY A 143 19.83 -2.34 -23.97
C GLY A 143 20.20 -2.89 -22.58
N ARG A 144 21.07 -2.20 -21.86
CA ARG A 144 21.61 -2.60 -20.54
C ARG A 144 21.80 -1.41 -19.61
N TYR A 145 21.96 -1.69 -18.34
CA TYR A 145 22.40 -0.69 -17.35
C TYR A 145 23.92 -0.50 -17.38
N LEU A 146 24.42 0.50 -16.63
CA LEU A 146 25.87 0.70 -16.43
C LEU A 146 26.50 -0.52 -15.78
N ASN A 147 27.76 -0.80 -16.10
CA ASN A 147 28.52 -1.88 -15.49
C ASN A 147 29.87 -1.37 -14.96
N GLU A 148 30.58 -2.21 -14.21
CA GLU A 148 31.87 -1.86 -13.62
C GLU A 148 32.92 -1.42 -14.66
N VAL A 149 32.92 -2.03 -15.86
CA VAL A 149 33.86 -1.67 -16.93
C VAL A 149 33.59 -0.26 -17.43
N ASP A 150 32.33 0.17 -17.47
CA ASP A 150 31.97 1.54 -17.87
C ASP A 150 32.50 2.56 -16.85
N GLU A 151 32.37 2.25 -15.55
CA GLU A 151 32.88 3.09 -14.45
C GLU A 151 34.41 3.12 -14.44
N LEU A 152 35.07 1.96 -14.37
CA LEU A 152 36.54 1.85 -14.26
C LEU A 152 37.28 2.44 -15.47
N ARG A 153 36.74 2.26 -16.68
CA ARG A 153 37.31 2.79 -17.90
C ARG A 153 36.81 4.18 -18.28
N GLN A 154 35.94 4.76 -17.44
CA GLN A 154 35.33 6.07 -17.66
C GLN A 154 34.77 6.19 -19.09
N ARG A 155 33.99 5.17 -19.50
CA ARG A 155 33.40 5.15 -20.83
C ARG A 155 32.32 6.23 -20.94
N LYS A 156 32.33 7.00 -22.00
CA LYS A 156 31.29 8.00 -22.30
C LYS A 156 30.01 7.30 -22.77
N VAL A 157 29.38 6.60 -21.86
CA VAL A 157 28.08 5.91 -22.03
C VAL A 157 27.06 6.48 -21.11
N CYS A 158 25.78 6.35 -21.47
CA CYS A 158 24.67 6.81 -20.64
C CYS A 158 23.47 5.84 -20.71
N VAL A 159 22.72 5.79 -19.63
CA VAL A 159 21.40 5.20 -19.55
C VAL A 159 20.39 6.33 -19.46
N ILE A 160 19.33 6.28 -20.26
CA ILE A 160 18.33 7.35 -20.33
C ILE A 160 16.99 6.89 -19.79
N GLY A 161 16.29 7.77 -19.11
CA GLY A 161 14.92 7.53 -18.64
C GLY A 161 13.92 7.50 -19.80
N LEU A 162 12.77 6.90 -19.56
CA LEU A 162 11.71 6.72 -20.57
C LEU A 162 11.27 8.04 -21.21
N GLN A 163 11.12 9.12 -20.42
CA GLN A 163 10.69 10.41 -20.95
C GLN A 163 11.80 11.06 -21.78
N VAL A 164 13.07 10.92 -21.37
CA VAL A 164 14.23 11.38 -22.16
C VAL A 164 14.26 10.71 -23.53
N TRP A 165 13.99 9.39 -23.57
CA TRP A 165 13.91 8.66 -24.83
C TRP A 165 12.79 9.17 -25.72
N ARG A 166 11.59 9.42 -25.19
CA ARG A 166 10.45 9.93 -25.97
C ARG A 166 10.71 11.32 -26.54
N ASP A 167 11.34 12.18 -25.74
CA ASP A 167 11.58 13.58 -26.13
C ASP A 167 12.73 13.71 -27.15
N LEU A 168 13.79 12.92 -27.00
CA LEU A 168 14.95 12.97 -27.90
C LEU A 168 14.84 12.05 -29.12
N PHE A 169 13.97 11.02 -29.06
CA PHE A 169 13.78 10.02 -30.14
C PHE A 169 12.27 9.85 -30.45
N PRO A 170 11.59 10.90 -30.92
CA PRO A 170 10.12 10.90 -31.09
C PRO A 170 9.63 9.88 -32.15
N GLY A 171 10.52 9.38 -33.00
CA GLY A 171 10.22 8.30 -33.95
C GLY A 171 10.03 6.93 -33.32
N GLY A 172 10.24 6.79 -31.99
CA GLY A 172 10.13 5.52 -31.28
C GLY A 172 11.25 4.51 -31.62
N GLU A 173 12.31 4.97 -32.25
CA GLU A 173 13.46 4.15 -32.64
C GLU A 173 14.31 3.70 -31.45
N ASP A 174 14.99 2.57 -31.58
CA ASP A 174 15.94 2.11 -30.57
C ASP A 174 17.12 3.10 -30.46
N PRO A 175 17.33 3.74 -29.30
CA PRO A 175 18.40 4.67 -29.07
C PRO A 175 19.74 4.00 -28.75
N THR A 176 19.76 2.67 -28.55
CA THR A 176 20.95 1.92 -28.14
C THR A 176 22.06 2.04 -29.21
N GLY A 177 23.23 2.46 -28.79
CA GLY A 177 24.39 2.72 -29.70
C GLY A 177 24.39 4.10 -30.36
N LYS A 178 23.29 4.88 -30.25
CA LYS A 178 23.27 6.28 -30.74
C LYS A 178 23.88 7.21 -29.72
N THR A 179 24.25 8.42 -30.15
CA THR A 179 24.89 9.41 -29.29
C THR A 179 23.92 10.54 -28.94
N ILE A 180 23.96 10.97 -27.69
CA ILE A 180 23.34 12.22 -27.22
C ILE A 180 24.42 13.19 -26.78
N GLN A 181 24.16 14.47 -26.95
CA GLN A 181 25.05 15.54 -26.48
C GLN A 181 24.57 16.00 -25.11
N ILE A 182 25.47 16.01 -24.13
CA ILE A 182 25.26 16.51 -22.77
C ILE A 182 26.25 17.64 -22.53
N GLY A 183 25.77 18.88 -22.53
CA GLY A 183 26.66 20.04 -22.50
C GLY A 183 27.63 20.05 -23.72
N SER A 184 28.94 19.98 -23.46
CA SER A 184 29.98 19.95 -24.53
C SER A 184 30.42 18.52 -24.89
N SER A 185 29.92 17.50 -24.28
CA SER A 185 30.38 16.11 -24.46
C SER A 185 29.31 15.22 -25.10
N TYR A 186 29.76 14.21 -25.85
CA TYR A 186 28.89 13.21 -26.47
C TYR A 186 28.96 11.90 -25.70
N PHE A 187 27.80 11.30 -25.47
CA PHE A 187 27.63 10.03 -24.74
C PHE A 187 26.85 9.03 -25.60
N THR A 188 27.28 7.78 -25.60
CA THR A 188 26.56 6.70 -26.29
C THR A 188 25.50 6.13 -25.38
N VAL A 189 24.26 6.07 -25.85
CA VAL A 189 23.15 5.44 -25.11
C VAL A 189 23.39 3.94 -25.10
N VAL A 190 23.43 3.35 -23.89
CA VAL A 190 23.58 1.89 -23.71
C VAL A 190 22.31 1.23 -23.21
N GLY A 191 21.34 2.02 -22.74
CA GLY A 191 20.04 1.48 -22.35
C GLY A 191 19.01 2.56 -22.06
N VAL A 192 17.74 2.12 -22.03
CA VAL A 192 16.59 2.90 -21.65
C VAL A 192 15.96 2.23 -20.44
N THR A 193 15.68 3.02 -19.42
CA THR A 193 15.09 2.51 -18.17
C THR A 193 13.78 3.20 -17.81
N LYS A 194 12.95 2.48 -17.06
CA LYS A 194 11.76 3.00 -16.40
C LYS A 194 11.86 2.69 -14.91
N PRO A 195 11.48 3.61 -14.01
CA PRO A 195 11.43 3.31 -12.59
C PRO A 195 10.40 2.21 -12.30
N LEU A 196 10.70 1.35 -11.34
CA LEU A 196 9.75 0.36 -10.81
C LEU A 196 8.79 0.96 -9.78
N GLY A 197 9.09 2.17 -9.30
CA GLY A 197 8.27 2.97 -8.39
C GLY A 197 8.64 4.45 -8.47
N GLY A 198 7.73 5.33 -8.01
CA GLY A 198 7.83 6.77 -8.22
C GLY A 198 8.72 7.55 -7.24
N MET A 199 9.32 6.92 -6.24
CA MET A 199 9.94 7.65 -5.12
C MET A 199 11.46 7.42 -5.02
N MET A 200 12.20 7.86 -6.03
CA MET A 200 13.54 8.32 -5.75
C MET A 200 13.47 9.79 -5.32
N ALA A 201 13.73 10.06 -4.06
CA ALA A 201 13.56 11.38 -3.42
C ALA A 201 14.46 12.48 -4.02
N PHE A 202 15.36 12.16 -4.94
CA PHE A 202 16.44 13.06 -5.39
C PHE A 202 16.38 13.43 -6.87
N SER A 203 15.59 12.72 -7.69
CA SER A 203 15.40 13.04 -9.11
C SER A 203 14.15 12.35 -9.65
N ASP A 204 13.61 12.86 -10.76
CA ASP A 204 12.61 12.14 -11.55
C ASP A 204 13.35 11.15 -12.49
N PRO A 205 13.32 9.83 -12.22
CA PRO A 205 14.11 8.87 -12.99
C PRO A 205 13.71 8.79 -14.46
N GLU A 206 12.46 9.11 -14.80
CA GLU A 206 12.00 9.10 -16.20
C GLU A 206 12.59 10.26 -17.01
N ARG A 207 12.88 11.39 -16.34
CA ARG A 207 13.49 12.58 -16.91
C ARG A 207 14.99 12.72 -16.61
N THR A 208 15.64 11.64 -16.21
CA THR A 208 17.06 11.65 -15.80
C THR A 208 17.90 10.83 -16.78
N VAL A 209 19.09 11.34 -17.05
CA VAL A 209 20.17 10.64 -17.74
C VAL A 209 21.21 10.24 -16.71
N VAL A 210 21.58 8.99 -16.70
CA VAL A 210 22.57 8.42 -15.78
C VAL A 210 23.86 8.13 -16.54
N ILE A 211 24.98 8.63 -16.02
CA ILE A 211 26.33 8.35 -16.53
C ILE A 211 27.22 7.80 -15.41
N PRO A 212 28.39 7.22 -15.70
CA PRO A 212 29.35 6.83 -14.67
C PRO A 212 29.72 7.99 -13.74
N THR A 213 29.78 7.71 -12.43
CA THR A 213 30.00 8.72 -11.36
C THR A 213 31.27 9.54 -11.60
N LEU A 214 32.37 8.90 -11.98
CA LEU A 214 33.64 9.55 -12.26
C LEU A 214 33.55 10.59 -13.39
N LEU A 215 32.67 10.38 -14.36
CA LEU A 215 32.50 11.36 -15.47
C LEU A 215 31.75 12.61 -14.99
N VAL A 216 30.76 12.47 -14.07
CA VAL A 216 30.11 13.64 -13.44
C VAL A 216 31.16 14.46 -12.69
N GLN A 217 31.97 13.80 -11.86
CA GLN A 217 33.03 14.48 -11.11
C GLN A 217 33.99 15.25 -12.03
N GLN A 218 34.41 14.68 -13.16
CA GLN A 218 35.26 15.35 -14.14
C GLN A 218 34.56 16.51 -14.82
N MET A 219 33.29 16.35 -15.21
CA MET A 219 32.53 17.41 -15.89
C MET A 219 32.31 18.65 -15.04
N TYR A 220 32.21 18.45 -13.71
CA TYR A 220 31.92 19.52 -12.76
C TYR A 220 33.14 19.93 -11.92
N GLY A 221 34.28 19.28 -12.07
CA GLY A 221 35.49 19.60 -11.32
C GLY A 221 35.37 19.30 -9.84
N LEU A 222 34.58 18.30 -9.45
CA LEU A 222 34.29 17.93 -8.05
C LEU A 222 35.46 17.20 -7.39
N GLY A 223 36.56 16.96 -8.07
CA GLY A 223 37.67 16.19 -7.52
C GLY A 223 37.27 14.75 -7.18
N ARG A 224 37.41 14.35 -5.93
CA ARG A 224 37.06 13.00 -5.44
C ARG A 224 35.82 13.00 -4.57
N THR A 225 35.09 14.13 -4.47
CA THR A 225 33.92 14.24 -3.61
C THR A 225 32.73 13.45 -4.17
N ILE A 226 31.93 12.91 -3.27
CA ILE A 226 30.70 12.17 -3.52
C ILE A 226 29.58 12.93 -2.81
N ASP A 227 28.50 13.25 -3.51
CA ASP A 227 27.40 13.99 -2.89
C ASP A 227 26.60 13.09 -1.92
N MET A 228 26.49 11.80 -2.25
CA MET A 228 25.74 10.84 -1.43
C MET A 228 26.25 9.42 -1.68
N LEU A 229 26.24 8.59 -0.65
CA LEU A 229 26.41 7.15 -0.73
C LEU A 229 25.07 6.46 -0.55
N ALA A 230 24.75 5.50 -1.39
CA ALA A 230 23.63 4.60 -1.22
C ALA A 230 24.19 3.19 -0.95
N LEU A 231 23.61 2.50 0.03
CA LEU A 231 24.02 1.13 0.35
C LEU A 231 22.84 0.28 0.83
N THR A 232 23.03 -1.04 0.78
CA THR A 232 22.17 -2.02 1.43
C THR A 232 22.99 -2.94 2.30
N GLY A 233 22.45 -3.29 3.47
CA GLY A 233 22.93 -4.42 4.25
C GLY A 233 22.39 -5.73 3.71
N TYR A 234 22.95 -6.86 4.15
CA TYR A 234 22.34 -8.17 3.91
C TYR A 234 20.94 -8.25 4.52
N ALA A 235 20.09 -9.09 3.94
CA ALA A 235 18.66 -9.15 4.30
C ALA A 235 18.37 -9.46 5.77
N ASP A 236 19.27 -10.20 6.42
CA ASP A 236 19.13 -10.62 7.82
C ASP A 236 19.76 -9.62 8.83
N GLU A 237 20.41 -8.55 8.32
CA GLU A 237 21.09 -7.58 9.18
C GLU A 237 20.16 -6.41 9.55
N PRO A 238 20.09 -6.05 10.85
CA PRO A 238 19.32 -4.88 11.27
C PRO A 238 19.95 -3.60 10.70
N THR A 239 19.19 -2.79 9.97
CA THR A 239 19.68 -1.54 9.35
C THR A 239 20.33 -0.58 10.35
N GLN A 240 19.83 -0.55 11.59
CA GLN A 240 20.41 0.29 12.65
C GLN A 240 21.84 -0.07 13.03
N GLU A 241 22.20 -1.38 13.00
CA GLU A 241 23.57 -1.84 13.26
C GLU A 241 24.48 -1.47 12.09
N VAL A 242 24.00 -1.63 10.85
CA VAL A 242 24.73 -1.18 9.65
C VAL A 242 24.99 0.33 9.71
N ILE A 243 23.99 1.13 10.08
CA ILE A 243 24.12 2.59 10.24
C ILE A 243 25.17 2.93 11.30
N GLN A 244 25.21 2.21 12.41
CA GLN A 244 26.19 2.47 13.47
C GLN A 244 27.63 2.17 13.01
N GLU A 245 27.85 1.06 12.31
CA GLU A 245 29.15 0.73 11.75
C GLU A 245 29.60 1.75 10.69
N CYS A 246 28.70 2.14 9.79
CA CYS A 246 28.97 3.20 8.82
C CYS A 246 29.34 4.53 9.49
N ARG A 247 28.57 4.92 10.50
CA ARG A 247 28.83 6.14 11.27
C ARG A 247 30.19 6.12 11.93
N GLN A 248 30.56 5.02 12.59
CA GLN A 248 31.88 4.88 13.23
C GLN A 248 33.01 4.98 12.22
N SER A 249 32.88 4.30 11.07
CA SER A 249 33.87 4.32 10.01
C SER A 249 34.09 5.75 9.44
N ILE A 250 33.01 6.44 9.11
CA ILE A 250 33.07 7.80 8.55
C ILE A 250 33.55 8.80 9.61
N ALA A 251 33.00 8.73 10.83
CA ALA A 251 33.36 9.67 11.90
C ALA A 251 34.85 9.61 12.23
N ALA A 252 35.43 8.40 12.29
CA ALA A 252 36.86 8.22 12.54
C ALA A 252 37.76 8.84 11.44
N ARG A 253 37.34 8.72 10.18
CA ARG A 253 38.11 9.27 9.03
C ARG A 253 38.06 10.78 8.97
N HIS A 254 36.92 11.37 9.26
CA HIS A 254 36.67 12.81 9.13
C HIS A 254 36.82 13.60 10.44
N LEU A 255 37.32 12.98 11.51
CA LEU A 255 37.45 13.60 12.84
C LEU A 255 36.13 14.25 13.28
N ILE A 256 35.06 13.44 13.25
CA ILE A 256 33.71 13.82 13.69
C ILE A 256 33.43 13.12 15.01
N ALA A 257 32.77 13.81 15.93
CA ALA A 257 32.36 13.18 17.18
C ALA A 257 31.41 12.00 16.92
N PRO A 258 31.65 10.81 17.51
CA PRO A 258 30.83 9.62 17.27
C PRO A 258 29.36 9.77 17.62
N ASP A 259 29.03 10.70 18.51
CA ASP A 259 27.68 11.06 18.95
C ASP A 259 27.03 12.20 18.13
N ASP A 260 27.76 12.82 17.22
CA ASP A 260 27.23 13.88 16.35
C ASP A 260 26.31 13.28 15.27
N LYS A 261 25.01 13.21 15.62
CA LYS A 261 23.98 12.67 14.71
C LYS A 261 23.65 13.60 13.53
N LYS A 262 24.03 14.89 13.61
CA LYS A 262 23.75 15.86 12.54
C LYS A 262 24.81 15.85 11.46
N ALA A 263 26.07 15.69 11.83
CA ALA A 263 27.19 15.74 10.89
C ALA A 263 27.07 14.70 9.76
N ILE A 264 26.55 13.53 10.05
CA ILE A 264 26.33 12.45 9.09
C ILE A 264 24.84 12.13 9.05
N TYR A 265 24.18 12.53 7.99
CA TYR A 265 22.76 12.27 7.81
C TYR A 265 22.55 10.89 7.19
N PHE A 266 21.78 10.05 7.88
CA PHE A 266 21.36 8.74 7.39
C PHE A 266 19.87 8.75 7.13
N GLN A 267 19.50 8.49 5.88
CA GLN A 267 18.11 8.23 5.51
C GLN A 267 17.91 6.71 5.46
N ASP A 268 17.26 6.18 6.47
CA ASP A 268 16.91 4.76 6.57
C ASP A 268 15.54 4.52 5.92
N THR A 269 15.55 3.83 4.78
CA THR A 269 14.30 3.44 4.10
C THR A 269 13.48 2.46 4.93
N SER A 270 14.10 1.59 5.71
CA SER A 270 13.39 0.60 6.54
C SER A 270 12.55 1.26 7.63
N GLU A 271 13.08 2.32 8.26
CA GLU A 271 12.34 3.11 9.25
C GLU A 271 11.14 3.81 8.62
N MET A 272 11.31 4.38 7.43
CA MET A 272 10.23 5.02 6.68
C MET A 272 9.14 4.00 6.29
N PHE A 273 9.53 2.84 5.74
CA PHE A 273 8.62 1.74 5.45
C PHE A 273 7.91 1.23 6.70
N GLY A 274 8.62 1.12 7.81
CA GLY A 274 8.07 0.73 9.11
C GLY A 274 6.99 1.68 9.60
N LYS A 275 7.26 2.99 9.56
CA LYS A 275 6.28 4.04 9.94
C LYS A 275 5.03 4.01 9.06
N ILE A 276 5.21 3.91 7.75
CA ILE A 276 4.10 3.84 6.78
C ILE A 276 3.28 2.56 7.00
N THR A 277 3.94 1.41 7.14
CA THR A 277 3.25 0.13 7.41
C THR A 277 2.51 0.17 8.75
N GLY A 278 3.09 0.79 9.77
CA GLY A 278 2.46 1.03 11.07
C GLY A 278 1.20 1.89 10.95
N LEU A 279 1.25 2.98 10.16
CA LEU A 279 0.11 3.83 9.88
C LEU A 279 -1.03 3.03 9.22
N PHE A 280 -0.73 2.25 8.17
CA PHE A 280 -1.74 1.42 7.49
C PHE A 280 -2.31 0.33 8.38
N ARG A 281 -1.50 -0.25 9.28
CA ARG A 281 -1.99 -1.19 10.29
C ARG A 281 -2.97 -0.51 11.25
N GLY A 282 -2.68 0.72 11.67
CA GLY A 282 -3.59 1.54 12.49
C GLY A 282 -4.91 1.86 11.78
N ILE A 283 -4.85 2.29 10.51
CA ILE A 283 -6.03 2.53 9.67
C ILE A 283 -6.87 1.25 9.53
N SER A 284 -6.22 0.11 9.26
CA SER A 284 -6.89 -1.18 9.15
C SER A 284 -7.59 -1.58 10.46
N LEU A 285 -6.93 -1.38 11.61
CA LEU A 285 -7.54 -1.63 12.92
C LEU A 285 -8.78 -0.76 13.15
N LEU A 286 -8.70 0.54 12.87
CA LEU A 286 -9.84 1.46 12.97
C LEU A 286 -10.98 1.03 12.03
N THR A 287 -10.67 0.63 10.81
CA THR A 287 -11.65 0.10 9.85
C THR A 287 -12.40 -1.11 10.43
N TRP A 288 -11.67 -2.05 11.04
CA TRP A 288 -12.29 -3.21 11.69
C TRP A 288 -13.16 -2.81 12.90
N ILE A 289 -12.69 -1.88 13.74
CA ILE A 289 -13.47 -1.40 14.89
C ILE A 289 -14.77 -0.76 14.44
N VAL A 290 -14.70 0.18 13.48
CA VAL A 290 -15.88 0.88 12.94
C VAL A 290 -16.80 -0.09 12.21
N GLY A 291 -16.25 -0.97 11.36
CA GLY A 291 -17.01 -1.93 10.58
C GLY A 291 -17.74 -2.96 11.47
N LEU A 292 -17.07 -3.52 12.46
CA LEU A 292 -17.70 -4.42 13.45
C LEU A 292 -18.71 -3.69 14.31
N GLY A 293 -18.43 -2.44 14.73
CA GLY A 293 -19.35 -1.63 15.51
C GLY A 293 -20.65 -1.33 14.75
N THR A 294 -20.57 -0.96 13.47
CA THR A 294 -21.75 -0.73 12.62
C THR A 294 -22.53 -2.01 12.36
N LEU A 295 -21.84 -3.13 12.16
CA LEU A 295 -22.46 -4.44 12.01
C LEU A 295 -23.20 -4.85 13.31
N LEU A 296 -22.58 -4.68 14.47
CA LEU A 296 -23.22 -4.96 15.79
C LEU A 296 -24.46 -4.08 16.00
N ALA A 297 -24.42 -2.82 15.62
CA ALA A 297 -25.59 -1.93 15.67
C ALA A 297 -26.74 -2.48 14.81
N GLY A 298 -26.43 -2.95 13.58
CA GLY A 298 -27.38 -3.63 12.70
C GLY A 298 -27.96 -4.89 13.32
N ILE A 299 -27.13 -5.74 13.94
CA ILE A 299 -27.53 -6.98 14.64
C ILE A 299 -28.48 -6.68 15.78
N VAL A 300 -28.17 -5.68 16.63
CA VAL A 300 -29.04 -5.24 17.73
C VAL A 300 -30.39 -4.72 17.19
N GLY A 301 -30.37 -3.97 16.09
CA GLY A 301 -31.57 -3.51 15.39
C GLY A 301 -32.48 -4.67 14.97
N ILE A 302 -31.90 -5.70 14.33
CA ILE A 302 -32.65 -6.93 13.97
C ILE A 302 -33.20 -7.60 15.18
N SER A 303 -32.39 -7.84 16.20
CA SER A 303 -32.79 -8.51 17.42
C SER A 303 -34.00 -7.80 18.09
N ASN A 304 -33.98 -6.47 18.16
CA ASN A 304 -35.09 -5.68 18.73
C ASN A 304 -36.38 -5.84 17.93
N ILE A 305 -36.29 -5.82 16.60
CA ILE A 305 -37.48 -5.97 15.76
C ILE A 305 -38.06 -7.38 15.86
N MET A 306 -37.18 -8.38 15.84
CA MET A 306 -37.62 -9.78 16.02
C MET A 306 -38.27 -10.02 17.39
N LEU A 307 -37.79 -9.35 18.45
CA LEU A 307 -38.44 -9.39 19.77
C LEU A 307 -39.88 -8.84 19.76
N VAL A 308 -40.09 -7.73 19.03
CA VAL A 308 -41.45 -7.18 18.88
C VAL A 308 -42.33 -8.10 18.05
N LEU A 309 -41.77 -8.66 16.95
CA LEU A 309 -42.50 -9.60 16.09
C LEU A 309 -42.93 -10.85 16.85
N VAL A 310 -42.05 -11.42 17.70
CA VAL A 310 -42.37 -12.55 18.56
C VAL A 310 -43.51 -12.20 19.53
N ARG A 311 -43.50 -10.98 20.10
CA ARG A 311 -44.61 -10.52 20.97
C ARG A 311 -45.93 -10.37 20.20
N GLU A 312 -45.92 -9.77 19.00
CA GLU A 312 -47.13 -9.63 18.16
C GLU A 312 -47.72 -10.98 17.74
N ARG A 313 -46.88 -12.05 17.67
CA ARG A 313 -47.27 -13.42 17.31
C ARG A 313 -47.39 -14.38 18.51
N THR A 314 -47.42 -13.86 19.72
CA THR A 314 -47.44 -14.69 20.94
C THR A 314 -48.59 -15.69 20.92
N GLN A 315 -49.80 -15.29 20.51
CA GLN A 315 -50.97 -16.13 20.39
C GLN A 315 -50.80 -17.25 19.37
N GLU A 316 -50.30 -16.93 18.17
CA GLU A 316 -50.04 -17.90 17.09
C GLU A 316 -49.02 -18.96 17.53
N ILE A 317 -47.89 -18.50 18.15
CA ILE A 317 -46.84 -19.38 18.70
C ILE A 317 -47.44 -20.27 19.82
N GLY A 318 -48.28 -19.71 20.67
CA GLY A 318 -48.96 -20.44 21.75
C GLY A 318 -49.87 -21.56 21.21
N ILE A 319 -50.68 -21.25 20.20
CA ILE A 319 -51.55 -22.23 19.53
C ILE A 319 -50.73 -23.34 18.88
N ARG A 320 -49.68 -23.00 18.11
CA ARG A 320 -48.81 -24.02 17.49
C ARG A 320 -48.17 -24.94 18.54
N ARG A 321 -47.75 -24.41 19.69
CA ARG A 321 -47.23 -25.22 20.81
C ARG A 321 -48.28 -26.08 21.45
N ALA A 322 -49.53 -25.60 21.61
CA ALA A 322 -50.62 -26.37 22.15
C ALA A 322 -51.01 -27.58 21.26
N ILE A 323 -50.88 -27.43 19.94
CA ILE A 323 -51.12 -28.49 18.93
C ILE A 323 -49.93 -29.47 18.84
N GLY A 324 -48.79 -29.21 19.57
CA GLY A 324 -47.66 -30.15 19.65
C GLY A 324 -46.42 -29.76 18.80
N ALA A 325 -46.31 -28.51 18.32
CA ALA A 325 -45.12 -28.08 17.66
C ALA A 325 -43.86 -28.11 18.56
N SER A 326 -42.78 -28.71 18.11
CA SER A 326 -41.54 -28.81 18.87
C SER A 326 -40.90 -27.42 19.07
N PRO A 327 -40.24 -27.17 20.25
CA PRO A 327 -39.51 -25.94 20.47
C PRO A 327 -38.47 -25.61 19.39
N LEU A 328 -37.80 -26.64 18.83
CA LEU A 328 -36.80 -26.51 17.76
C LEU A 328 -37.45 -26.04 16.46
N THR A 329 -38.67 -26.41 16.15
CA THR A 329 -39.40 -25.96 14.95
C THR A 329 -39.65 -24.46 15.01
N ILE A 330 -40.10 -23.93 16.16
CA ILE A 330 -40.32 -22.48 16.37
C ILE A 330 -38.98 -21.72 16.32
N LEU A 331 -37.97 -22.26 16.98
CA LEU A 331 -36.61 -21.69 16.97
C LEU A 331 -36.07 -21.57 15.53
N SER A 332 -36.14 -22.67 14.77
CA SER A 332 -35.66 -22.69 13.39
C SER A 332 -36.42 -21.72 12.48
N GLN A 333 -37.70 -21.52 12.70
CA GLN A 333 -38.51 -20.56 11.92
C GLN A 333 -38.06 -19.14 12.19
N ILE A 334 -37.91 -18.71 13.45
CA ILE A 334 -37.48 -17.36 13.84
C ILE A 334 -36.05 -17.10 13.35
N LEU A 335 -35.15 -18.09 13.50
CA LEU A 335 -33.78 -17.97 13.01
C LEU A 335 -33.71 -17.84 11.48
N SER A 336 -34.55 -18.61 10.73
CA SER A 336 -34.58 -18.51 9.27
C SER A 336 -35.12 -17.16 8.79
N GLU A 337 -36.16 -16.61 9.45
CA GLU A 337 -36.65 -15.26 9.12
C GLU A 337 -35.56 -14.19 9.30
N SER A 338 -34.86 -14.20 10.44
CA SER A 338 -33.74 -13.29 10.72
C SER A 338 -32.61 -13.45 9.72
N PHE A 339 -32.25 -14.70 9.42
CA PHE A 339 -31.16 -15.04 8.49
C PHE A 339 -31.45 -14.52 7.09
N ILE A 340 -32.65 -14.79 6.54
CA ILE A 340 -33.01 -14.38 5.20
C ILE A 340 -32.99 -12.87 5.05
N LEU A 341 -33.58 -12.14 6.00
CA LEU A 341 -33.62 -10.67 5.97
C LEU A 341 -32.21 -10.07 6.01
N THR A 342 -31.35 -10.61 6.89
CA THR A 342 -29.96 -10.16 7.03
C THR A 342 -29.13 -10.52 5.80
N PHE A 343 -29.30 -11.73 5.28
CA PHE A 343 -28.57 -12.22 4.12
C PHE A 343 -28.88 -11.40 2.85
N ILE A 344 -30.15 -11.11 2.60
CA ILE A 344 -30.57 -10.27 1.48
C ILE A 344 -29.98 -8.86 1.64
N ALA A 345 -30.17 -8.23 2.81
CA ALA A 345 -29.62 -6.89 3.06
C ALA A 345 -28.09 -6.86 2.91
N GLY A 346 -27.43 -7.91 3.38
CA GLY A 346 -25.99 -8.05 3.32
C GLY A 346 -25.45 -8.23 1.89
N ILE A 347 -26.10 -9.03 1.06
CA ILE A 347 -25.73 -9.19 -0.35
C ILE A 347 -25.86 -7.85 -1.09
N PHE A 348 -26.95 -7.10 -0.85
CA PHE A 348 -27.12 -5.78 -1.45
C PHE A 348 -26.06 -4.79 -0.95
N GLY A 349 -25.74 -4.79 0.36
CA GLY A 349 -24.67 -3.96 0.93
C GLY A 349 -23.30 -4.31 0.38
N PHE A 350 -23.00 -5.60 0.26
CA PHE A 350 -21.77 -6.11 -0.35
C PHE A 350 -21.67 -5.69 -1.82
N GLY A 351 -22.72 -5.95 -2.61
CA GLY A 351 -22.75 -5.60 -4.04
C GLY A 351 -22.61 -4.10 -4.28
N ALA A 352 -23.30 -3.27 -3.48
CA ALA A 352 -23.16 -1.81 -3.55
C ALA A 352 -21.75 -1.36 -3.18
N GLY A 353 -21.14 -1.93 -2.13
CA GLY A 353 -19.76 -1.63 -1.72
C GLY A 353 -18.74 -1.98 -2.80
N VAL A 354 -18.84 -3.18 -3.37
CA VAL A 354 -17.99 -3.61 -4.49
C VAL A 354 -18.23 -2.72 -5.72
N GLY A 355 -19.48 -2.34 -6.00
CA GLY A 355 -19.84 -1.43 -7.08
C GLY A 355 -19.15 -0.06 -6.95
N VAL A 356 -19.19 0.55 -5.76
CA VAL A 356 -18.48 1.82 -5.49
C VAL A 356 -16.97 1.68 -5.67
N LEU A 357 -16.37 0.60 -5.17
CA LEU A 357 -14.93 0.34 -5.37
C LEU A 357 -14.58 0.11 -6.84
N SER A 358 -15.43 -0.58 -7.61
CA SER A 358 -15.23 -0.77 -9.06
C SER A 358 -15.34 0.53 -9.84
N ILE A 359 -16.25 1.43 -9.45
CA ILE A 359 -16.34 2.77 -10.01
C ILE A 359 -15.07 3.56 -9.70
N ALA A 360 -14.62 3.56 -8.44
CA ALA A 360 -13.37 4.21 -8.04
C ALA A 360 -12.16 3.66 -8.83
N ASP A 361 -12.09 2.33 -9.00
CA ASP A 361 -11.06 1.63 -9.78
C ASP A 361 -11.05 2.11 -11.25
N SER A 362 -12.23 2.23 -11.87
CA SER A 362 -12.37 2.71 -13.25
C SER A 362 -11.99 4.18 -13.43
N PHE A 363 -12.31 5.03 -12.45
CA PHE A 363 -11.88 6.44 -12.46
C PHE A 363 -10.35 6.55 -12.30
N TYR A 364 -9.77 5.78 -11.37
CA TYR A 364 -8.34 5.76 -11.16
C TYR A 364 -7.58 5.23 -12.39
N ALA A 365 -8.05 4.14 -13.01
CA ALA A 365 -7.46 3.59 -14.22
C ALA A 365 -7.46 4.59 -15.38
N ARG A 366 -8.53 5.39 -15.53
CA ARG A 366 -8.58 6.47 -16.53
C ARG A 366 -7.59 7.59 -16.21
N ALA A 367 -7.48 7.98 -14.94
CA ALA A 367 -6.50 8.97 -14.51
C ALA A 367 -5.06 8.48 -14.75
N ALA A 368 -4.77 7.21 -14.46
CA ALA A 368 -3.47 6.59 -14.71
C ALA A 368 -3.13 6.47 -16.22
N GLN A 369 -4.14 6.39 -17.10
CA GLN A 369 -3.91 6.47 -18.55
C GLN A 369 -3.56 7.88 -19.02
N MET A 370 -4.08 8.93 -18.34
CA MET A 370 -3.78 10.33 -18.66
C MET A 370 -2.45 10.77 -18.04
N ASP A 371 -2.13 10.27 -16.86
CA ASP A 371 -0.89 10.56 -16.13
C ASP A 371 -0.10 9.25 -15.94
N GLN A 372 0.94 9.08 -16.78
CA GLN A 372 1.78 7.87 -16.82
C GLN A 372 2.66 7.69 -15.55
N HIS A 373 2.66 8.68 -14.64
CA HIS A 373 3.37 8.60 -13.35
C HIS A 373 2.54 7.91 -12.28
N LEU A 374 1.23 7.70 -12.51
CA LEU A 374 0.40 6.98 -11.55
C LEU A 374 0.63 5.47 -11.67
N PRO A 375 0.90 4.77 -10.55
CA PRO A 375 1.09 3.33 -10.57
C PRO A 375 -0.21 2.62 -10.93
N ASP A 376 -0.12 1.51 -11.65
CA ASP A 376 -1.28 0.65 -11.94
C ASP A 376 -1.66 -0.12 -10.67
N ILE A 377 -2.73 0.32 -10.03
CA ILE A 377 -3.24 -0.27 -8.77
C ILE A 377 -4.74 -0.56 -8.88
N SER A 378 -5.18 -1.58 -8.16
CA SER A 378 -6.59 -1.91 -8.01
C SER A 378 -7.08 -1.59 -6.60
N TRP A 379 -8.24 -0.96 -6.51
CA TRP A 379 -8.97 -0.66 -5.27
C TRP A 379 -9.85 -1.82 -4.81
N GLN A 380 -9.91 -2.89 -5.59
CA GLN A 380 -10.73 -4.05 -5.30
C GLN A 380 -10.23 -4.80 -4.06
N ILE A 381 -11.19 -5.31 -3.29
CA ILE A 381 -10.89 -6.19 -2.16
C ILE A 381 -10.51 -7.59 -2.65
N SER A 382 -9.66 -8.29 -1.91
CA SER A 382 -9.38 -9.69 -2.21
C SER A 382 -10.62 -10.56 -1.95
N PHE A 383 -10.77 -11.63 -2.76
CA PHE A 383 -11.87 -12.59 -2.58
C PHE A 383 -11.94 -13.13 -1.14
N GLY A 384 -10.80 -13.40 -0.51
CA GLY A 384 -10.75 -13.86 0.87
C GLY A 384 -11.34 -12.86 1.87
N MET A 385 -11.07 -11.55 1.71
CA MET A 385 -11.69 -10.50 2.55
C MET A 385 -13.20 -10.41 2.33
N GLY A 386 -13.66 -10.54 1.08
CA GLY A 386 -15.07 -10.58 0.76
C GLY A 386 -15.79 -11.76 1.44
N MET A 387 -15.22 -12.96 1.35
CA MET A 387 -15.74 -14.16 2.01
C MET A 387 -15.73 -14.04 3.53
N LEU A 388 -14.71 -13.42 4.12
CA LEU A 388 -14.65 -13.17 5.55
C LEU A 388 -15.75 -12.21 6.01
N ALA A 389 -16.00 -11.13 5.26
CA ALA A 389 -17.09 -10.20 5.55
C ALA A 389 -18.46 -10.89 5.48
N LEU A 390 -18.71 -11.73 4.47
CA LEU A 390 -19.92 -12.56 4.37
C LEU A 390 -20.03 -13.55 5.51
N GLY A 391 -18.93 -14.19 5.91
CA GLY A 391 -18.92 -15.11 7.07
C GLY A 391 -19.29 -14.41 8.38
N ILE A 392 -18.74 -13.24 8.63
CA ILE A 392 -19.09 -12.40 9.80
C ILE A 392 -20.58 -12.03 9.75
N LEU A 393 -21.10 -11.69 8.58
CA LEU A 393 -22.52 -11.40 8.40
C LEU A 393 -23.41 -12.59 8.79
N VAL A 394 -23.09 -13.77 8.25
CA VAL A 394 -23.86 -15.00 8.53
C VAL A 394 -23.85 -15.31 10.03
N LEU A 395 -22.68 -15.28 10.66
CA LEU A 395 -22.55 -15.48 12.10
C LEU A 395 -23.33 -14.43 12.91
N GLY A 396 -23.21 -13.16 12.51
CA GLY A 396 -23.94 -12.07 13.14
C GLY A 396 -25.46 -12.23 13.05
N SER A 397 -25.98 -12.67 11.89
CA SER A 397 -27.40 -12.88 11.68
C SER A 397 -27.96 -14.02 12.56
N LEU A 398 -27.20 -15.09 12.70
CA LEU A 398 -27.58 -16.20 13.61
C LEU A 398 -27.61 -15.74 15.07
N LEU A 399 -26.60 -14.99 15.50
CA LEU A 399 -26.53 -14.42 16.85
C LEU A 399 -27.69 -13.45 17.11
N ALA A 400 -28.07 -12.61 16.16
CA ALA A 400 -29.20 -11.69 16.25
C ALA A 400 -30.52 -12.41 16.51
N GLY A 401 -30.72 -13.59 15.91
CA GLY A 401 -31.91 -14.39 16.03
C GLY A 401 -32.00 -15.16 17.34
N ILE A 402 -30.91 -15.45 18.06
CA ILE A 402 -30.89 -16.30 19.25
C ILE A 402 -31.70 -15.67 20.39
N ILE A 403 -31.54 -14.37 20.69
CA ILE A 403 -32.22 -13.69 21.76
C ILE A 403 -33.76 -13.70 21.58
N PRO A 404 -34.33 -13.27 20.43
CA PRO A 404 -35.77 -13.34 20.22
C PRO A 404 -36.30 -14.77 20.20
N ALA A 405 -35.54 -15.70 19.62
CA ALA A 405 -35.94 -17.10 19.54
C ALA A 405 -36.00 -17.78 20.93
N THR A 406 -35.05 -17.52 21.80
CA THR A 406 -35.08 -18.03 23.19
C THR A 406 -36.21 -17.42 24.01
N ARG A 407 -36.59 -16.16 23.75
CA ARG A 407 -37.78 -15.55 24.38
C ARG A 407 -39.08 -16.19 23.91
N ALA A 408 -39.22 -16.50 22.63
CA ALA A 408 -40.38 -17.21 22.08
C ALA A 408 -40.56 -18.57 22.71
N LEU A 409 -39.49 -19.28 23.07
CA LEU A 409 -39.53 -20.55 23.73
C LEU A 409 -40.08 -20.50 25.21
N ARG A 410 -39.98 -19.34 25.84
CA ARG A 410 -40.50 -19.14 27.22
C ARG A 410 -41.99 -18.84 27.27
N ILE A 411 -42.69 -18.65 26.16
CA ILE A 411 -44.12 -18.44 26.09
C ILE A 411 -44.84 -19.75 26.49
N LYS A 412 -45.61 -19.71 27.55
CA LYS A 412 -46.45 -20.86 27.96
C LYS A 412 -47.71 -20.89 27.11
N ALA A 413 -48.07 -22.04 26.56
CA ALA A 413 -49.26 -22.21 25.72
C ALA A 413 -50.54 -21.78 26.45
N VAL A 414 -50.64 -22.02 27.77
CA VAL A 414 -51.80 -21.65 28.60
C VAL A 414 -51.95 -20.14 28.78
N ASP A 415 -50.80 -19.42 28.93
CA ASP A 415 -50.83 -17.95 29.13
C ASP A 415 -51.15 -17.23 27.79
N ALA A 416 -50.69 -17.79 26.66
CA ALA A 416 -50.93 -17.23 25.33
C ALA A 416 -52.39 -17.31 24.84
N ILE A 417 -53.18 -18.24 25.37
CA ILE A 417 -54.61 -18.40 25.01
C ILE A 417 -55.51 -17.59 25.97
N ARG A 418 -54.99 -17.17 27.14
CA ARG A 418 -55.75 -16.50 28.21
C ARG A 418 -55.66 -14.98 28.17
N GLU A 419 -54.71 -14.38 27.42
CA GLU A 419 -54.67 -12.94 27.21
C GLU A 419 -55.73 -12.54 26.16
N GLU A 420 -56.93 -12.21 26.64
CA GLU A 420 -57.91 -11.33 26.00
C GLU A 420 -57.71 -9.91 26.47
#